data_3c7ab913aa7761e64a66872d35f4ce83
#
_entry.id   3c7ab913aa7761e64a66872d35f4ce83
#
_cell.length_a   1.000
_cell.length_b   1.000
_cell.length_c   1.000
_cell.angle_alpha   90.00
_cell.angle_beta   90.00
_cell.angle_gamma   90.00
#
_symmetry.space_group_name_H-M   'P 1'
#
loop_
_entity.id
_entity.type
_entity.pdbx_description
1 polymer ?
#
loop_
_entity_poly.entity_id
_entity_poly.type
_entity_poly.pdbx_seq_one_letter_code
_entity_poly.pdbx_strand_id
1 'polypeptide(L)'
;MSRVIQSRKVRIGSALVALALAFGLSASWLEQRAVVEAQAGVQAPKFEVDPLWPKPMPNNWVMGQTIGLTVDDRDHVWVIHRGNDPGTAGLDRTELAVVTPGGPRVGECCDAAPPVLEFDAAGNLVGSWGGRVAGAPYEWPESNHGIVVDHKGFVWIGGNGGNDSHILKFTRDGKFVAQYGKAGARRDAKSTPEKPSYAANSMDMDNFGRVAKIFIDAKANEGYVADGYMNHRVAVIDLDNGKIKRMWGAYGKPPTDENLGRYVPGQPPAQQFRNPVHCSEVANDGMVYVCDRPNDRVQIFDKTGKFIKEVFVETNTLADGSVWDIAFSKDAAQKYLYMADGVNEHVRIFDRASMTELTNFGYGGRQPGMFLGVHSIATDSKGNIYTTETYTGKRLQKFNFKGIGPVTAKKQGVPWPTSAK
;
A
#
# COMPACT_ATOMS: atom_id res chain seq x y z
N MET A 1 0.55 69.90 -20.16
CA MET A 1 0.34 69.36 -18.79
C MET A 1 -0.18 67.93 -18.78
N SER A 2 -0.91 67.41 -19.74
CA SER A 2 -1.51 66.03 -19.73
C SER A 2 -0.51 64.89 -19.76
N ARG A 3 0.63 64.96 -20.52
CA ARG A 3 1.61 63.86 -20.67
C ARG A 3 2.47 63.64 -19.40
N VAL A 4 2.71 64.66 -18.58
CA VAL A 4 3.51 64.53 -17.35
C VAL A 4 2.72 63.83 -16.22
N ILE A 5 1.42 64.03 -16.17
CA ILE A 5 0.54 63.41 -15.16
C ILE A 5 0.35 61.90 -15.46
N GLN A 6 0.26 61.53 -16.75
CA GLN A 6 0.13 60.13 -17.15
C GLN A 6 1.39 59.30 -16.87
N SER A 7 2.59 59.87 -17.07
CA SER A 7 3.87 59.22 -16.76
C SER A 7 4.10 59.01 -15.24
N ARG A 8 3.62 59.94 -14.39
CA ARG A 8 3.68 59.78 -12.93
C ARG A 8 2.72 58.68 -12.44
N LYS A 9 1.50 58.59 -12.94
CA LYS A 9 0.54 57.52 -12.55
C LYS A 9 1.04 56.15 -12.96
N VAL A 10 1.66 55.97 -14.11
CA VAL A 10 2.25 54.69 -14.55
C VAL A 10 3.44 54.31 -13.66
N ARG A 11 4.32 55.24 -13.32
CA ARG A 11 5.47 54.96 -12.44
C ARG A 11 5.06 54.62 -10.99
N ILE A 12 4.03 55.26 -10.47
CA ILE A 12 3.48 54.94 -9.13
C ILE A 12 2.80 53.56 -9.13
N GLY A 13 2.02 53.23 -10.17
CA GLY A 13 1.41 51.91 -10.31
C GLY A 13 2.45 50.77 -10.41
N SER A 14 3.51 50.96 -11.20
CA SER A 14 4.60 50.00 -11.32
C SER A 14 5.38 49.81 -10.02
N ALA A 15 5.59 50.90 -9.24
CA ALA A 15 6.27 50.84 -7.96
C ALA A 15 5.42 50.10 -6.92
N LEU A 16 4.10 50.30 -6.90
CA LEU A 16 3.18 49.59 -6.00
C LEU A 16 3.10 48.10 -6.32
N VAL A 17 3.06 47.70 -7.59
CA VAL A 17 3.09 46.31 -8.03
C VAL A 17 4.43 45.65 -7.67
N ALA A 18 5.56 46.32 -7.86
CA ALA A 18 6.88 45.82 -7.46
C ALA A 18 7.01 45.68 -5.94
N LEU A 19 6.47 46.60 -5.15
CA LEU A 19 6.41 46.46 -3.70
C LEU A 19 5.51 45.30 -3.27
N ALA A 20 4.34 45.11 -3.84
CA ALA A 20 3.46 44.01 -3.53
C ALA A 20 4.07 42.63 -3.86
N LEU A 21 4.78 42.52 -4.99
CA LEU A 21 5.53 41.31 -5.35
C LEU A 21 6.72 41.09 -4.40
N ALA A 22 7.44 42.13 -3.99
CA ALA A 22 8.55 42.01 -3.04
C ALA A 22 8.05 41.61 -1.65
N PHE A 23 6.90 42.14 -1.17
CA PHE A 23 6.27 41.72 0.08
C PHE A 23 5.72 40.29 0.00
N GLY A 24 5.12 39.89 -1.12
CA GLY A 24 4.64 38.51 -1.32
C GLY A 24 5.80 37.48 -1.32
N LEU A 25 6.90 37.79 -1.98
CA LEU A 25 8.11 36.96 -2.00
C LEU A 25 8.81 36.90 -0.64
N SER A 26 8.86 38.03 0.10
CA SER A 26 9.43 38.04 1.45
C SER A 26 8.56 37.30 2.47
N ALA A 27 7.25 37.40 2.37
CA ALA A 27 6.33 36.66 3.23
C ALA A 27 6.45 35.15 2.99
N SER A 28 6.44 34.70 1.74
CA SER A 28 6.63 33.27 1.42
C SER A 28 8.01 32.75 1.84
N TRP A 29 9.05 33.57 1.75
CA TRP A 29 10.41 33.21 2.19
C TRP A 29 10.52 33.17 3.72
N LEU A 30 9.84 34.06 4.44
CA LEU A 30 9.76 34.06 5.90
C LEU A 30 8.92 32.88 6.41
N GLU A 31 7.81 32.55 5.76
CA GLU A 31 7.05 31.35 6.06
C GLU A 31 7.87 30.08 5.84
N GLN A 32 8.59 29.98 4.72
CA GLN A 32 9.48 28.85 4.46
C GLN A 32 10.61 28.75 5.50
N ARG A 33 11.22 29.87 5.91
CA ARG A 33 12.22 29.89 6.99
C ARG A 33 11.64 29.51 8.33
N ALA A 34 10.47 30.02 8.70
CA ALA A 34 9.82 29.69 9.95
C ALA A 34 9.45 28.19 10.03
N VAL A 35 9.02 27.60 8.91
CA VAL A 35 8.78 26.17 8.79
C VAL A 35 10.09 25.37 8.93
N VAL A 36 11.18 25.81 8.33
CA VAL A 36 12.50 25.17 8.44
C VAL A 36 13.07 25.29 9.86
N GLU A 37 12.96 26.44 10.50
CA GLU A 37 13.41 26.64 11.88
C GLU A 37 12.56 25.85 12.89
N ALA A 38 11.25 25.78 12.70
CA ALA A 38 10.36 24.96 13.53
C ALA A 38 10.64 23.45 13.37
N GLN A 39 11.17 23.02 12.20
CA GLN A 39 11.55 21.63 11.92
C GLN A 39 13.00 21.30 12.32
N ALA A 40 13.86 22.28 12.58
CA ALA A 40 15.28 22.07 12.87
C ALA A 40 15.55 21.18 14.10
N GLY A 41 14.58 21.00 15.00
CA GLY A 41 14.64 20.07 16.14
C GLY A 41 13.98 18.70 15.88
N VAL A 42 13.24 18.53 14.80
CA VAL A 42 12.52 17.29 14.50
C VAL A 42 13.49 16.28 13.90
N GLN A 43 13.48 15.07 14.45
CA GLN A 43 14.31 13.96 13.98
C GLN A 43 13.44 12.91 13.28
N ALA A 44 13.88 12.42 12.14
CA ALA A 44 13.20 11.36 11.40
C ALA A 44 14.18 10.36 10.79
N PRO A 45 13.73 9.14 10.49
CA PRO A 45 14.48 8.17 9.69
C PRO A 45 14.90 8.73 8.34
N LYS A 46 16.14 8.46 7.95
CA LYS A 46 16.72 8.79 6.64
C LYS A 46 16.87 7.54 5.81
N PHE A 47 16.61 7.66 4.53
CA PHE A 47 16.67 6.55 3.58
C PHE A 47 17.48 6.92 2.36
N GLU A 48 18.05 5.92 1.69
CA GLU A 48 18.63 6.00 0.36
C GLU A 48 18.11 4.85 -0.49
N VAL A 49 17.62 5.13 -1.70
CA VAL A 49 17.17 4.07 -2.61
C VAL A 49 18.35 3.17 -3.00
N ASP A 50 18.12 1.87 -3.06
CA ASP A 50 19.05 0.90 -3.65
C ASP A 50 18.66 0.69 -5.12
N PRO A 51 19.34 1.32 -6.07
CA PRO A 51 18.94 1.25 -7.48
C PRO A 51 19.22 -0.09 -8.14
N LEU A 52 19.97 -1.00 -7.46
CA LEU A 52 20.35 -2.31 -7.97
C LEU A 52 19.60 -3.46 -7.29
N TRP A 53 18.63 -3.15 -6.44
CA TRP A 53 17.78 -4.14 -5.78
C TRP A 53 16.33 -4.11 -6.37
N PRO A 54 15.70 -5.25 -6.67
CA PRO A 54 16.26 -6.62 -6.69
C PRO A 54 17.20 -6.83 -7.88
N LYS A 55 17.96 -7.94 -7.83
CA LYS A 55 18.78 -8.35 -8.97
C LYS A 55 17.91 -8.84 -10.13
N PRO A 56 18.45 -8.83 -11.36
CA PRO A 56 17.74 -9.36 -12.51
C PRO A 56 17.24 -10.78 -12.29
N MET A 57 16.00 -11.03 -12.68
CA MET A 57 15.39 -12.36 -12.59
C MET A 57 15.87 -13.28 -13.70
N PRO A 58 15.88 -14.62 -13.48
CA PRO A 58 16.23 -15.60 -14.51
C PRO A 58 15.12 -15.69 -15.58
N ASN A 59 15.39 -16.46 -16.64
CA ASN A 59 14.41 -16.89 -17.64
C ASN A 59 13.70 -15.74 -18.39
N ASN A 60 14.33 -14.57 -18.48
CA ASN A 60 13.71 -13.36 -19.03
C ASN A 60 12.37 -13.01 -18.32
N TRP A 61 12.23 -13.37 -17.05
CA TRP A 61 11.02 -13.08 -16.30
C TRP A 61 10.85 -11.59 -16.02
N VAL A 62 9.60 -11.16 -16.12
CA VAL A 62 9.17 -9.83 -15.72
C VAL A 62 7.99 -9.93 -14.73
N MET A 63 7.92 -8.98 -13.83
CA MET A 63 6.78 -8.82 -12.93
C MET A 63 5.72 -7.95 -13.57
N GLY A 64 4.46 -8.30 -13.37
CA GLY A 64 3.34 -7.41 -13.59
C GLY A 64 3.13 -6.47 -12.41
N GLN A 65 1.92 -5.99 -12.24
CA GLN A 65 1.56 -5.15 -11.08
C GLN A 65 1.93 -5.86 -9.79
N THR A 66 2.89 -5.32 -9.06
CA THR A 66 3.29 -5.85 -7.75
C THR A 66 2.36 -5.29 -6.68
N ILE A 67 1.63 -6.16 -6.01
CA ILE A 67 0.52 -5.77 -5.15
C ILE A 67 0.82 -6.03 -3.68
N GLY A 68 1.11 -7.26 -3.32
CA GLY A 68 1.35 -7.65 -1.94
C GLY A 68 2.83 -7.78 -1.62
N LEU A 69 3.19 -7.44 -0.39
CA LEU A 69 4.56 -7.44 0.10
C LEU A 69 4.59 -7.82 1.58
N THR A 70 5.54 -8.66 1.95
CA THR A 70 5.91 -8.91 3.35
C THR A 70 7.40 -9.22 3.46
N VAL A 71 7.97 -8.99 4.64
CA VAL A 71 9.33 -9.42 4.99
C VAL A 71 9.24 -10.41 6.12
N ASP A 72 9.84 -11.58 5.97
CA ASP A 72 9.81 -12.66 6.95
C ASP A 72 10.92 -12.52 8.03
N ASP A 73 10.96 -13.47 8.94
CA ASP A 73 11.93 -13.53 10.06
C ASP A 73 13.39 -13.79 9.64
N ARG A 74 13.63 -14.11 8.36
CA ARG A 74 14.94 -14.27 7.75
C ARG A 74 15.38 -13.05 6.93
N ASP A 75 14.62 -11.96 7.00
CA ASP A 75 14.74 -10.79 6.12
C ASP A 75 14.55 -11.11 4.63
N HIS A 76 13.85 -12.21 4.30
CA HIS A 76 13.45 -12.48 2.93
C HIS A 76 12.20 -11.68 2.58
N VAL A 77 12.22 -11.12 1.38
CA VAL A 77 11.15 -10.27 0.83
C VAL A 77 10.25 -11.12 -0.05
N TRP A 78 9.01 -11.29 0.40
CA TRP A 78 7.98 -12.04 -0.31
C TRP A 78 7.06 -11.08 -1.04
N VAL A 79 6.82 -11.38 -2.30
CA VAL A 79 6.01 -10.55 -3.19
C VAL A 79 4.98 -11.38 -3.90
N ILE A 80 3.77 -10.84 -4.02
CA ILE A 80 2.79 -11.36 -4.96
C ILE A 80 2.47 -10.31 -6.02
N HIS A 81 2.44 -10.73 -7.29
CA HIS A 81 2.16 -9.84 -8.41
C HIS A 81 1.12 -10.43 -9.35
N ARG A 82 0.55 -9.59 -10.18
CA ARG A 82 -0.37 -9.97 -11.26
C ARG A 82 0.46 -10.15 -12.52
N GLY A 83 0.63 -11.39 -12.93
CA GLY A 83 1.31 -11.75 -14.17
C GLY A 83 0.41 -11.57 -15.40
N ASN A 84 0.25 -12.64 -16.20
CA ASN A 84 -0.63 -12.67 -17.36
C ASN A 84 -1.92 -13.48 -17.14
N ASP A 85 -2.35 -13.63 -15.89
CA ASP A 85 -3.61 -14.30 -15.58
C ASP A 85 -4.77 -13.62 -16.32
N PRO A 86 -5.63 -14.37 -17.00
CA PRO A 86 -6.78 -13.81 -17.70
C PRO A 86 -7.67 -12.99 -16.75
N GLY A 87 -8.01 -11.77 -17.16
CA GLY A 87 -8.87 -10.88 -16.39
C GLY A 87 -8.14 -9.99 -15.39
N THR A 88 -6.83 -10.12 -15.24
CA THR A 88 -6.01 -9.19 -14.46
C THR A 88 -5.32 -8.17 -15.38
N ALA A 89 -5.22 -6.92 -14.94
CA ALA A 89 -4.45 -5.88 -15.62
C ALA A 89 -2.94 -6.01 -15.32
N GLY A 90 -2.40 -7.23 -15.45
CA GLY A 90 -1.02 -7.54 -15.12
C GLY A 90 -0.02 -7.03 -16.16
N LEU A 91 0.41 -7.92 -17.02
CA LEU A 91 1.30 -7.65 -18.16
C LEU A 91 0.47 -7.61 -19.44
N ASP A 92 0.80 -6.70 -20.33
CA ASP A 92 0.14 -6.59 -21.62
C ASP A 92 0.96 -7.27 -22.74
N ARG A 93 0.36 -7.27 -23.95
CA ARG A 93 0.97 -7.93 -25.12
C ARG A 93 2.31 -7.32 -25.56
N THR A 94 2.63 -6.11 -25.13
CA THR A 94 3.90 -5.46 -25.47
C THR A 94 5.02 -5.82 -24.50
N GLU A 95 4.65 -6.45 -23.39
CA GLU A 95 5.57 -6.83 -22.32
C GLU A 95 5.88 -8.34 -22.34
N LEU A 96 5.21 -9.13 -23.18
CA LEU A 96 5.31 -10.59 -23.19
C LEU A 96 5.69 -11.13 -24.58
N ALA A 97 6.57 -12.12 -24.57
CA ALA A 97 6.92 -12.88 -25.79
C ALA A 97 5.83 -13.85 -26.26
N VAL A 98 4.92 -14.25 -25.35
CA VAL A 98 3.73 -15.04 -25.67
C VAL A 98 2.50 -14.21 -25.35
N VAL A 99 1.87 -13.69 -26.40
CA VAL A 99 0.77 -12.72 -26.28
C VAL A 99 -0.57 -13.39 -25.94
N THR A 100 -0.75 -14.62 -26.41
CA THR A 100 -1.96 -15.41 -26.20
C THR A 100 -1.57 -16.71 -25.51
N PRO A 101 -2.24 -17.12 -24.42
CA PRO A 101 -1.96 -18.41 -23.78
C PRO A 101 -1.95 -19.58 -24.79
N GLY A 102 -0.85 -20.33 -24.82
CA GLY A 102 -0.64 -21.41 -25.79
C GLY A 102 -0.31 -20.98 -27.21
N GLY A 103 -0.22 -19.68 -27.49
CA GLY A 103 0.19 -19.13 -28.77
C GLY A 103 1.70 -19.22 -29.03
N PRO A 104 2.15 -18.89 -30.25
CA PRO A 104 3.57 -18.88 -30.59
C PRO A 104 4.29 -17.72 -29.89
N ARG A 105 5.58 -17.91 -29.63
CA ARG A 105 6.45 -16.81 -29.20
C ARG A 105 6.65 -15.81 -30.35
N VAL A 106 6.53 -14.54 -30.03
CA VAL A 106 6.73 -13.42 -30.97
C VAL A 106 8.06 -12.70 -30.77
N GLY A 107 8.83 -13.10 -29.74
CA GLY A 107 10.12 -12.51 -29.41
C GLY A 107 10.90 -13.37 -28.41
N GLU A 108 12.14 -12.96 -28.10
CA GLU A 108 13.00 -13.64 -27.11
C GLU A 108 12.62 -13.26 -25.67
N CYS A 109 12.29 -12.03 -25.43
CA CYS A 109 11.82 -11.47 -24.16
C CYS A 109 10.35 -11.05 -24.30
N CYS A 110 9.53 -11.19 -23.28
CA CYS A 110 9.78 -11.65 -21.93
C CYS A 110 8.71 -12.65 -21.54
N ASP A 111 8.90 -13.33 -20.42
CA ASP A 111 7.91 -14.25 -19.83
C ASP A 111 7.43 -13.71 -18.48
N ALA A 112 6.15 -13.91 -18.15
CA ALA A 112 5.62 -13.55 -16.85
C ALA A 112 6.26 -14.45 -15.77
N ALA A 113 6.79 -13.84 -14.71
CA ALA A 113 7.25 -14.59 -13.55
C ALA A 113 6.08 -15.33 -12.86
N PRO A 114 6.36 -16.42 -12.11
CA PRO A 114 5.35 -17.00 -11.21
C PRO A 114 4.80 -15.96 -10.23
N PRO A 115 3.52 -16.04 -9.85
CA PRO A 115 2.86 -14.97 -9.07
C PRO A 115 3.50 -14.68 -7.71
N VAL A 116 4.09 -15.69 -7.06
CA VAL A 116 4.77 -15.54 -5.77
C VAL A 116 6.27 -15.61 -5.98
N LEU A 117 6.98 -14.61 -5.49
CA LEU A 117 8.43 -14.50 -5.57
C LEU A 117 9.01 -14.27 -4.17
N GLU A 118 10.11 -14.95 -3.86
CA GLU A 118 10.88 -14.78 -2.63
C GLU A 118 12.29 -14.30 -3.00
N PHE A 119 12.67 -13.13 -2.45
CA PHE A 119 14.03 -12.58 -2.62
C PHE A 119 14.76 -12.60 -1.27
N ASP A 120 16.05 -12.91 -1.28
CA ASP A 120 16.88 -12.69 -0.10
C ASP A 120 17.16 -11.19 0.13
N ALA A 121 17.76 -10.85 1.26
CA ALA A 121 18.08 -9.45 1.60
C ALA A 121 19.05 -8.78 0.60
N ALA A 122 19.83 -9.58 -0.15
CA ALA A 122 20.75 -9.10 -1.20
C ALA A 122 20.07 -8.94 -2.57
N GLY A 123 18.79 -9.31 -2.68
CA GLY A 123 17.99 -9.20 -3.89
C GLY A 123 18.09 -10.37 -4.86
N ASN A 124 18.67 -11.50 -4.45
CA ASN A 124 18.64 -12.71 -5.26
C ASN A 124 17.25 -13.35 -5.16
N LEU A 125 16.71 -13.79 -6.29
CA LEU A 125 15.50 -14.61 -6.31
C LEU A 125 15.85 -16.01 -5.79
N VAL A 126 15.24 -16.41 -4.67
CA VAL A 126 15.51 -17.69 -3.98
C VAL A 126 14.31 -18.63 -3.99
N GLY A 127 13.13 -18.14 -4.34
CA GLY A 127 11.91 -18.95 -4.47
C GLY A 127 10.91 -18.32 -5.45
N SER A 128 10.17 -19.17 -6.16
CA SER A 128 9.11 -18.73 -7.07
C SER A 128 8.11 -19.84 -7.29
N TRP A 129 6.81 -19.53 -7.17
CA TRP A 129 5.73 -20.52 -7.33
C TRP A 129 4.35 -19.85 -7.47
N GLY A 130 3.30 -20.67 -7.58
CA GLY A 130 1.91 -20.24 -7.55
C GLY A 130 1.29 -20.13 -8.94
N GLY A 131 0.06 -19.66 -8.95
CA GLY A 131 -0.77 -19.59 -10.13
C GLY A 131 -1.86 -20.66 -10.17
N ARG A 132 -2.72 -20.57 -11.19
CA ARG A 132 -3.83 -21.50 -11.39
C ARG A 132 -3.31 -22.85 -11.86
N VAL A 133 -3.74 -23.90 -11.20
CA VAL A 133 -3.43 -25.28 -11.57
C VAL A 133 -4.75 -26.03 -11.81
N ALA A 134 -4.91 -26.58 -13.00
CA ALA A 134 -6.12 -27.37 -13.33
C ALA A 134 -6.24 -28.59 -12.40
N GLY A 135 -7.42 -28.75 -11.78
CA GLY A 135 -7.67 -29.85 -10.85
C GLY A 135 -7.02 -29.71 -9.47
N ALA A 136 -6.48 -28.54 -9.15
CA ALA A 136 -5.98 -28.26 -7.80
C ALA A 136 -7.11 -28.35 -6.76
N PRO A 137 -6.81 -28.71 -5.50
CA PRO A 137 -7.78 -28.75 -4.42
C PRO A 137 -8.10 -27.36 -3.84
N TYR A 138 -7.73 -26.28 -4.54
CA TYR A 138 -7.93 -24.89 -4.16
C TYR A 138 -8.27 -24.03 -5.38
N GLU A 139 -8.88 -22.89 -5.11
CA GLU A 139 -9.13 -21.87 -6.12
C GLU A 139 -8.11 -20.75 -6.01
N TRP A 140 -7.20 -20.63 -6.98
CA TRP A 140 -6.25 -19.52 -7.04
C TRP A 140 -7.00 -18.19 -7.25
N PRO A 141 -6.64 -17.08 -6.57
CA PRO A 141 -7.33 -15.81 -6.72
C PRO A 141 -7.45 -15.34 -8.18
N GLU A 142 -8.59 -14.78 -8.52
CA GLU A 142 -8.77 -14.14 -9.85
C GLU A 142 -7.86 -12.92 -10.00
N SER A 143 -7.64 -12.21 -8.89
CA SER A 143 -6.76 -11.04 -8.85
C SER A 143 -5.96 -11.07 -7.55
N ASN A 144 -4.70 -11.45 -7.65
CA ASN A 144 -3.79 -11.52 -6.50
C ASN A 144 -3.74 -10.18 -5.74
N HIS A 145 -3.69 -10.22 -4.40
CA HIS A 145 -3.57 -8.99 -3.61
C HIS A 145 -2.67 -9.14 -2.38
N GLY A 146 -3.19 -9.60 -1.25
CA GLY A 146 -2.41 -9.73 -0.02
C GLY A 146 -1.51 -10.96 0.01
N ILE A 147 -0.30 -10.82 0.58
CA ILE A 147 0.58 -11.93 0.93
C ILE A 147 1.23 -11.67 2.28
N VAL A 148 1.32 -12.69 3.12
CA VAL A 148 2.07 -12.64 4.37
C VAL A 148 2.63 -14.01 4.73
N VAL A 149 3.79 -14.03 5.39
CA VAL A 149 4.39 -15.25 5.96
C VAL A 149 4.15 -15.23 7.47
N ASP A 150 3.56 -16.30 8.00
CA ASP A 150 3.31 -16.40 9.43
C ASP A 150 4.55 -16.91 10.21
N HIS A 151 4.51 -16.82 11.52
CA HIS A 151 5.58 -17.25 12.43
C HIS A 151 5.82 -18.77 12.44
N LYS A 152 4.97 -19.57 11.80
CA LYS A 152 5.12 -21.02 11.60
C LYS A 152 5.69 -21.33 10.21
N GLY A 153 5.93 -20.31 9.39
CA GLY A 153 6.49 -20.41 8.05
C GLY A 153 5.46 -20.71 6.96
N PHE A 154 4.17 -20.53 7.22
CA PHE A 154 3.15 -20.64 6.17
C PHE A 154 2.93 -19.31 5.47
N VAL A 155 2.67 -19.39 4.18
CA VAL A 155 2.35 -18.26 3.31
C VAL A 155 0.83 -18.15 3.14
N TRP A 156 0.28 -16.99 3.46
CA TRP A 156 -1.13 -16.70 3.35
C TRP A 156 -1.38 -15.73 2.21
N ILE A 157 -2.38 -16.00 1.39
CA ILE A 157 -2.66 -15.23 0.17
C ILE A 157 -4.14 -14.86 0.15
N GLY A 158 -4.42 -13.58 -0.11
CA GLY A 158 -5.75 -13.06 -0.41
C GLY A 158 -5.83 -12.52 -1.83
N GLY A 159 -7.05 -12.26 -2.30
CA GLY A 159 -7.31 -11.69 -3.60
C GLY A 159 -8.47 -10.69 -3.61
N ASN A 160 -8.53 -9.86 -4.66
CA ASN A 160 -9.56 -8.84 -4.82
C ASN A 160 -10.38 -8.95 -6.11
N GLY A 161 -10.30 -10.07 -6.82
CA GLY A 161 -11.17 -10.38 -7.96
C GLY A 161 -12.62 -10.64 -7.55
N GLY A 162 -13.50 -10.75 -8.53
CA GLY A 162 -14.94 -10.93 -8.29
C GLY A 162 -15.27 -12.14 -7.43
N ASN A 163 -14.63 -13.26 -7.70
CA ASN A 163 -14.86 -14.52 -6.98
C ASN A 163 -13.95 -14.68 -5.74
N ASP A 164 -13.07 -13.73 -5.41
CA ASP A 164 -12.11 -13.86 -4.34
C ASP A 164 -12.76 -13.63 -2.97
N SER A 165 -13.46 -14.66 -2.50
CA SER A 165 -14.17 -14.69 -1.22
C SER A 165 -13.51 -15.61 -0.19
N HIS A 166 -12.21 -15.90 -0.37
CA HIS A 166 -11.44 -16.86 0.39
C HIS A 166 -9.99 -16.42 0.60
N ILE A 167 -9.30 -17.12 1.48
CA ILE A 167 -7.88 -16.99 1.77
C ILE A 167 -7.23 -18.35 1.57
N LEU A 168 -6.04 -18.38 0.96
CA LEU A 168 -5.24 -19.58 0.76
C LEU A 168 -4.06 -19.62 1.73
N LYS A 169 -3.70 -20.82 2.17
CA LYS A 169 -2.53 -21.11 3.00
C LYS A 169 -1.65 -22.14 2.31
N PHE A 170 -0.36 -21.83 2.19
CA PHE A 170 0.66 -22.69 1.58
C PHE A 170 1.87 -22.84 2.51
N THR A 171 2.69 -23.84 2.27
CA THR A 171 4.07 -23.87 2.76
C THR A 171 4.94 -22.89 1.98
N ARG A 172 6.16 -22.60 2.46
CA ARG A 172 7.09 -21.69 1.75
C ARG A 172 7.45 -22.16 0.34
N ASP A 173 7.48 -23.45 0.11
CA ASP A 173 7.76 -24.07 -1.20
C ASP A 173 6.51 -24.24 -2.08
N GLY A 174 5.39 -23.60 -1.71
CA GLY A 174 4.18 -23.54 -2.51
C GLY A 174 3.28 -24.77 -2.44
N LYS A 175 3.46 -25.69 -1.47
CA LYS A 175 2.53 -26.80 -1.26
C LYS A 175 1.27 -26.29 -0.57
N PHE A 176 0.12 -26.63 -1.13
CA PHE A 176 -1.18 -26.27 -0.57
C PHE A 176 -1.39 -26.89 0.82
N VAL A 177 -1.90 -26.08 1.75
CA VAL A 177 -2.23 -26.47 3.11
C VAL A 177 -3.73 -26.36 3.37
N ALA A 178 -4.34 -25.21 3.10
CA ALA A 178 -5.75 -24.99 3.36
C ALA A 178 -6.31 -23.82 2.51
N GLN A 179 -7.62 -23.88 2.31
CA GLN A 179 -8.44 -22.76 1.84
C GLN A 179 -9.50 -22.46 2.89
N TYR A 180 -9.62 -21.18 3.26
CA TYR A 180 -10.61 -20.68 4.21
C TYR A 180 -11.57 -19.73 3.47
N GLY A 181 -12.86 -20.01 3.57
CA GLY A 181 -13.89 -19.41 2.72
C GLY A 181 -14.04 -20.14 1.38
N LYS A 182 -15.02 -19.73 0.60
CA LYS A 182 -15.40 -20.35 -0.65
C LYS A 182 -15.31 -19.34 -1.79
N ALA A 183 -14.57 -19.67 -2.84
CA ALA A 183 -14.54 -18.86 -4.06
C ALA A 183 -15.96 -18.66 -4.62
N GLY A 184 -16.29 -17.43 -5.00
CA GLY A 184 -17.60 -17.06 -5.51
C GLY A 184 -18.71 -16.96 -4.44
N ALA A 185 -18.41 -17.05 -3.14
CA ALA A 185 -19.41 -16.90 -2.08
C ALA A 185 -20.11 -15.52 -2.08
N ARG A 186 -19.48 -14.53 -2.69
CA ARG A 186 -20.06 -13.17 -2.87
C ARG A 186 -20.79 -13.01 -4.20
N ARG A 187 -20.94 -14.06 -5.01
CA ARG A 187 -21.70 -13.97 -6.26
C ARG A 187 -23.17 -13.70 -5.95
N ASP A 188 -23.70 -12.65 -6.56
CA ASP A 188 -25.10 -12.26 -6.44
C ASP A 188 -26.02 -13.29 -7.11
N ALA A 189 -27.23 -13.48 -6.58
CA ALA A 189 -28.23 -14.36 -7.16
C ALA A 189 -28.65 -13.97 -8.59
N LYS A 190 -28.45 -12.70 -8.98
CA LYS A 190 -28.70 -12.19 -10.35
C LYS A 190 -27.48 -12.33 -11.27
N SER A 191 -26.38 -12.88 -10.78
CA SER A 191 -25.14 -13.05 -11.54
C SER A 191 -25.29 -14.11 -12.63
N THR A 192 -24.88 -13.77 -13.86
CA THR A 192 -24.75 -14.74 -14.96
C THR A 192 -23.29 -14.86 -15.40
N PRO A 193 -22.90 -15.91 -16.14
CA PRO A 193 -21.55 -16.01 -16.68
C PRO A 193 -21.16 -14.81 -17.53
N GLU A 194 -22.10 -14.26 -18.32
CA GLU A 194 -21.89 -13.15 -19.24
C GLU A 194 -21.89 -11.80 -18.53
N LYS A 195 -22.61 -11.73 -17.41
CA LYS A 195 -22.73 -10.52 -16.58
C LYS A 195 -22.57 -10.86 -15.11
N PRO A 196 -21.34 -11.12 -14.66
CA PRO A 196 -21.08 -11.43 -13.25
C PRO A 196 -21.38 -10.23 -12.36
N SER A 197 -22.13 -10.47 -11.29
CA SER A 197 -22.41 -9.48 -10.26
C SER A 197 -22.16 -10.07 -8.87
N TYR A 198 -21.82 -9.22 -7.91
CA TYR A 198 -21.38 -9.62 -6.57
C TYR A 198 -21.99 -8.68 -5.53
N ALA A 199 -22.23 -9.19 -4.33
CA ALA A 199 -22.78 -8.44 -3.22
C ALA A 199 -21.92 -8.61 -1.97
N ALA A 200 -21.69 -7.51 -1.27
CA ALA A 200 -21.04 -7.54 0.03
C ALA A 200 -21.89 -8.31 1.05
N ASN A 201 -21.22 -8.92 2.01
CA ASN A 201 -21.82 -9.41 3.25
C ASN A 201 -20.77 -9.31 4.35
N SER A 202 -20.64 -8.11 4.91
CA SER A 202 -19.64 -7.82 5.93
C SER A 202 -19.92 -8.52 7.27
N MET A 203 -21.08 -9.15 7.44
CA MET A 203 -21.44 -9.94 8.63
C MET A 203 -21.20 -11.44 8.47
N ASP A 204 -20.76 -11.92 7.30
CA ASP A 204 -20.49 -13.34 7.05
C ASP A 204 -19.30 -13.83 7.90
N MET A 205 -19.50 -14.91 8.65
CA MET A 205 -18.48 -15.50 9.54
C MET A 205 -17.63 -16.60 8.88
N ASP A 206 -17.98 -17.00 7.66
CA ASP A 206 -17.35 -18.13 6.96
C ASP A 206 -16.56 -17.68 5.72
N ASN A 207 -16.97 -16.57 5.08
CA ASN A 207 -16.39 -16.12 3.83
C ASN A 207 -15.96 -14.65 3.87
N PHE A 208 -15.06 -14.28 2.98
CA PHE A 208 -14.52 -12.93 2.84
C PHE A 208 -15.14 -12.19 1.65
N GLY A 209 -14.85 -10.89 1.55
CA GLY A 209 -15.28 -10.02 0.47
C GLY A 209 -14.12 -9.27 -0.16
N ARG A 210 -13.25 -9.97 -0.88
CA ARG A 210 -12.07 -9.43 -1.59
C ARG A 210 -11.04 -8.87 -0.62
N VAL A 211 -10.22 -9.76 -0.07
CA VAL A 211 -9.20 -9.46 0.94
C VAL A 211 -8.09 -8.58 0.37
N ALA A 212 -7.85 -7.44 1.02
CA ALA A 212 -6.78 -6.52 0.65
C ALA A 212 -5.43 -6.93 1.26
N LYS A 213 -5.39 -7.17 2.57
CA LYS A 213 -4.16 -7.50 3.30
C LYS A 213 -4.45 -8.38 4.50
N ILE A 214 -3.44 -9.11 4.94
CA ILE A 214 -3.46 -9.92 6.16
C ILE A 214 -2.22 -9.55 6.96
N PHE A 215 -2.40 -9.25 8.24
CA PHE A 215 -1.32 -9.09 9.22
C PHE A 215 -1.33 -10.26 10.20
N ILE A 216 -0.16 -10.73 10.64
CA ILE A 216 -0.02 -11.84 11.59
C ILE A 216 0.40 -11.33 12.96
N ASP A 217 -0.45 -11.52 13.95
CA ASP A 217 -0.10 -11.39 15.36
C ASP A 217 0.36 -12.76 15.89
N ALA A 218 1.66 -12.98 15.82
CA ALA A 218 2.28 -14.25 16.23
C ALA A 218 2.00 -14.59 17.72
N LYS A 219 1.96 -13.58 18.60
CA LYS A 219 1.74 -13.78 20.04
C LYS A 219 0.34 -14.26 20.35
N ALA A 220 -0.66 -13.79 19.61
CA ALA A 220 -2.05 -14.20 19.79
C ALA A 220 -2.43 -15.39 18.89
N ASN A 221 -1.58 -15.79 17.96
CA ASN A 221 -1.87 -16.75 16.88
C ASN A 221 -3.09 -16.32 16.07
N GLU A 222 -3.17 -15.02 15.75
CA GLU A 222 -4.29 -14.39 15.05
C GLU A 222 -3.85 -13.69 13.76
N GLY A 223 -4.70 -13.76 12.73
CA GLY A 223 -4.58 -12.99 11.50
C GLY A 223 -5.59 -11.85 11.48
N TYR A 224 -5.11 -10.62 11.26
CA TYR A 224 -5.95 -9.44 11.07
C TYR A 224 -6.13 -9.21 9.57
N VAL A 225 -7.34 -9.42 9.10
CA VAL A 225 -7.68 -9.38 7.67
C VAL A 225 -8.37 -8.07 7.35
N ALA A 226 -7.75 -7.25 6.52
CA ALA A 226 -8.40 -6.12 5.88
C ALA A 226 -9.32 -6.66 4.77
N ASP A 227 -10.55 -6.99 5.11
CA ASP A 227 -11.56 -7.57 4.23
C ASP A 227 -12.39 -6.44 3.61
N GLY A 228 -11.79 -5.75 2.62
CA GLY A 228 -12.19 -4.41 2.31
C GLY A 228 -12.55 -4.06 0.86
N TYR A 229 -12.18 -4.83 -0.17
CA TYR A 229 -12.51 -4.45 -1.55
C TYR A 229 -13.99 -4.68 -1.92
N MET A 230 -14.71 -5.42 -1.07
CA MET A 230 -16.15 -5.58 -1.19
C MET A 230 -16.84 -5.46 0.18
N ASN A 231 -16.35 -6.18 1.20
CA ASN A 231 -16.78 -6.00 2.58
C ASN A 231 -16.18 -4.72 3.19
N HIS A 232 -16.72 -4.29 4.33
CA HIS A 232 -16.35 -3.04 5.01
C HIS A 232 -15.85 -3.31 6.43
N ARG A 233 -14.86 -4.24 6.58
CA ARG A 233 -14.48 -4.73 7.92
C ARG A 233 -13.01 -5.06 8.07
N VAL A 234 -12.58 -5.09 9.32
CA VAL A 234 -11.46 -5.92 9.77
C VAL A 234 -12.04 -7.22 10.32
N ALA A 235 -11.56 -8.36 9.83
CA ALA A 235 -11.90 -9.68 10.36
C ALA A 235 -10.67 -10.29 11.02
N VAL A 236 -10.81 -10.79 12.26
CA VAL A 236 -9.71 -11.45 12.97
C VAL A 236 -9.94 -12.96 12.94
N ILE A 237 -8.96 -13.67 12.39
CA ILE A 237 -9.02 -15.13 12.22
C ILE A 237 -8.06 -15.85 13.17
N ASP A 238 -8.40 -17.07 13.48
CA ASP A 238 -7.50 -18.03 14.12
C ASP A 238 -6.58 -18.67 13.06
N LEU A 239 -5.26 -18.63 13.26
CA LEU A 239 -4.30 -19.11 12.25
C LEU A 239 -4.22 -20.65 12.15
N ASP A 240 -4.77 -21.39 13.11
CA ASP A 240 -4.75 -22.86 13.05
C ASP A 240 -5.88 -23.41 12.18
N ASN A 241 -7.05 -22.74 12.20
CA ASN A 241 -8.24 -23.24 11.54
C ASN A 241 -8.95 -22.24 10.60
N GLY A 242 -8.45 -20.99 10.49
CA GLY A 242 -8.99 -19.94 9.63
C GLY A 242 -10.34 -19.37 10.03
N LYS A 243 -10.89 -19.75 11.17
CA LYS A 243 -12.20 -19.27 11.64
C LYS A 243 -12.15 -17.81 12.04
N ILE A 244 -13.14 -17.05 11.63
CA ILE A 244 -13.31 -15.66 12.08
C ILE A 244 -13.73 -15.68 13.54
N LYS A 245 -12.92 -15.07 14.41
CA LYS A 245 -13.16 -14.99 15.87
C LYS A 245 -13.98 -13.76 16.24
N ARG A 246 -13.75 -12.65 15.56
CA ARG A 246 -14.39 -11.36 15.73
C ARG A 246 -14.17 -10.47 14.51
N MET A 247 -14.95 -9.43 14.37
CA MET A 247 -14.84 -8.44 13.32
C MET A 247 -15.42 -7.11 13.78
N TRP A 248 -15.04 -6.03 13.09
CA TRP A 248 -15.60 -4.70 13.29
C TRP A 248 -15.52 -3.84 12.03
N GLY A 249 -16.41 -2.86 11.94
CA GLY A 249 -16.41 -1.77 10.98
C GLY A 249 -15.77 -0.50 11.55
N ALA A 250 -15.97 0.62 10.89
CA ALA A 250 -15.48 1.91 11.37
C ALA A 250 -16.01 2.23 12.78
N TYR A 251 -15.18 2.90 13.58
CA TYR A 251 -15.46 3.28 14.97
C TYR A 251 -15.77 2.10 15.90
N GLY A 252 -15.37 0.88 15.54
CA GLY A 252 -15.62 -0.34 16.31
C GLY A 252 -17.09 -0.78 16.28
N LYS A 253 -17.89 -0.22 15.40
CA LYS A 253 -19.29 -0.59 15.20
C LYS A 253 -19.39 -1.91 14.42
N PRO A 254 -20.53 -2.62 14.48
CA PRO A 254 -20.80 -3.68 13.52
C PRO A 254 -20.65 -3.17 12.08
N PRO A 255 -19.98 -3.91 11.18
CA PRO A 255 -19.85 -3.48 9.81
C PRO A 255 -21.20 -3.48 9.10
N THR A 256 -21.39 -2.55 8.17
CA THR A 256 -22.57 -2.48 7.31
C THR A 256 -22.13 -2.43 5.85
N ASP A 257 -23.02 -2.85 4.95
CA ASP A 257 -22.79 -2.85 3.51
C ASP A 257 -23.41 -1.63 2.83
N GLU A 258 -23.56 -0.53 3.59
CA GLU A 258 -24.08 0.74 3.08
C GLU A 258 -23.18 1.28 1.97
N ASN A 259 -23.80 1.68 0.87
CA ASN A 259 -23.09 2.35 -0.22
C ASN A 259 -22.87 3.83 0.12
N LEU A 260 -21.66 4.17 0.50
CA LEU A 260 -21.27 5.54 0.86
C LEU A 260 -21.04 6.47 -0.36
N GLY A 261 -21.21 5.96 -1.59
CA GLY A 261 -20.89 6.72 -2.79
C GLY A 261 -19.39 7.09 -2.87
N ARG A 262 -19.06 8.14 -3.64
CA ARG A 262 -17.68 8.64 -3.75
C ARG A 262 -17.32 9.51 -2.55
N TYR A 263 -16.03 9.51 -2.19
CA TYR A 263 -15.50 10.44 -1.19
C TYR A 263 -15.57 11.88 -1.72
N VAL A 264 -15.96 12.80 -0.83
CA VAL A 264 -16.00 14.24 -1.11
C VAL A 264 -15.27 14.97 0.03
N PRO A 265 -14.17 15.70 -0.28
CA PRO A 265 -13.47 16.49 0.72
C PRO A 265 -14.35 17.47 1.47
N GLY A 266 -14.10 17.68 2.74
CA GLY A 266 -14.84 18.62 3.58
C GLY A 266 -16.21 18.12 4.08
N GLN A 267 -16.65 16.92 3.68
CA GLN A 267 -17.83 16.29 4.26
C GLN A 267 -17.54 15.76 5.67
N PRO A 268 -18.55 15.65 6.53
CA PRO A 268 -18.39 14.99 7.82
C PRO A 268 -17.78 13.57 7.66
N PRO A 269 -16.96 13.10 8.62
CA PRO A 269 -16.37 11.76 8.54
C PRO A 269 -17.41 10.67 8.36
N ALA A 270 -17.19 9.81 7.36
CA ALA A 270 -18.05 8.67 7.09
C ALA A 270 -18.10 7.73 8.31
N GLN A 271 -19.29 7.31 8.70
CA GLN A 271 -19.51 6.48 9.89
C GLN A 271 -19.27 4.99 9.64
N GLN A 272 -18.94 4.63 8.41
CA GLN A 272 -18.54 3.30 7.98
C GLN A 272 -17.23 3.38 7.20
N PHE A 273 -16.48 2.27 7.10
CA PHE A 273 -15.36 2.17 6.18
C PHE A 273 -15.83 2.27 4.73
N ARG A 274 -14.99 2.90 3.90
CA ARG A 274 -15.20 2.92 2.44
C ARG A 274 -14.37 1.83 1.78
N ASN A 275 -14.83 1.27 0.68
CA ASN A 275 -14.05 0.27 -0.07
C ASN A 275 -12.86 0.91 -0.82
N PRO A 276 -11.64 0.37 -0.60
CA PRO A 276 -11.33 -0.72 0.29
C PRO A 276 -10.89 -0.28 1.70
N VAL A 277 -11.20 -1.11 2.71
CA VAL A 277 -10.35 -1.23 3.91
C VAL A 277 -9.07 -1.92 3.46
N HIS A 278 -7.96 -1.18 3.40
CA HIS A 278 -6.81 -1.62 2.61
C HIS A 278 -5.68 -2.26 3.42
N CYS A 279 -5.51 -1.87 4.68
CA CYS A 279 -4.59 -2.51 5.61
C CYS A 279 -5.19 -2.65 7.02
N SER A 280 -4.63 -3.55 7.82
CA SER A 280 -4.87 -3.67 9.25
C SER A 280 -3.60 -4.20 9.91
N GLU A 281 -2.82 -3.31 10.55
CA GLU A 281 -1.50 -3.61 11.11
C GLU A 281 -1.53 -3.50 12.63
N VAL A 282 -0.96 -4.48 13.35
CA VAL A 282 -0.90 -4.46 14.82
C VAL A 282 0.48 -4.06 15.29
N ALA A 283 0.55 -2.98 16.05
CA ALA A 283 1.80 -2.52 16.66
C ALA A 283 2.16 -3.33 17.92
N ASN A 284 3.42 -3.23 18.37
CA ASN A 284 3.93 -3.95 19.54
C ASN A 284 3.17 -3.65 20.84
N ASP A 285 2.56 -2.47 20.94
CA ASP A 285 1.72 -2.06 22.08
C ASP A 285 0.27 -2.58 21.99
N GLY A 286 -0.05 -3.32 20.94
CA GLY A 286 -1.37 -3.89 20.71
C GLY A 286 -2.38 -2.97 20.05
N MET A 287 -1.97 -1.78 19.62
CA MET A 287 -2.84 -0.91 18.82
C MET A 287 -2.95 -1.43 17.39
N VAL A 288 -4.15 -1.45 16.85
CA VAL A 288 -4.48 -1.90 15.49
C VAL A 288 -4.73 -0.67 14.62
N TYR A 289 -3.92 -0.50 13.59
CA TYR A 289 -4.01 0.60 12.65
C TYR A 289 -4.70 0.12 11.38
N VAL A 290 -5.79 0.77 10.99
CA VAL A 290 -6.63 0.38 9.86
C VAL A 290 -6.62 1.45 8.80
N CYS A 291 -6.21 1.09 7.58
CA CYS A 291 -6.21 1.97 6.42
C CYS A 291 -7.61 2.02 5.79
N ASP A 292 -8.34 3.07 6.06
CA ASP A 292 -9.61 3.38 5.39
C ASP A 292 -9.30 4.28 4.18
N ARG A 293 -8.78 3.63 3.12
CA ARG A 293 -8.04 4.25 2.03
C ARG A 293 -8.77 5.41 1.35
N PRO A 294 -9.99 5.22 0.80
CA PRO A 294 -10.66 6.31 0.09
C PRO A 294 -11.31 7.36 1.01
N ASN A 295 -11.30 7.15 2.32
CA ASN A 295 -11.67 8.16 3.30
C ASN A 295 -10.48 8.98 3.78
N ASP A 296 -9.29 8.78 3.20
CA ASP A 296 -8.05 9.48 3.54
C ASP A 296 -7.74 9.44 5.04
N ARG A 297 -8.00 8.30 5.72
CA ARG A 297 -7.82 8.20 7.15
C ARG A 297 -7.24 6.87 7.62
N VAL A 298 -6.55 6.94 8.74
CA VAL A 298 -6.21 5.78 9.58
C VAL A 298 -7.12 5.81 10.79
N GLN A 299 -7.82 4.71 11.07
CA GLN A 299 -8.48 4.50 12.35
C GLN A 299 -7.67 3.55 13.22
N ILE A 300 -7.56 3.86 14.52
CA ILE A 300 -6.77 3.12 15.48
C ILE A 300 -7.70 2.49 16.51
N PHE A 301 -7.50 1.20 16.75
CA PHE A 301 -8.30 0.37 17.63
C PHE A 301 -7.41 -0.38 18.62
N ASP A 302 -7.98 -0.91 19.68
CA ASP A 302 -7.37 -2.01 20.41
C ASP A 302 -7.64 -3.37 19.71
N LYS A 303 -7.04 -4.46 20.19
CA LYS A 303 -7.22 -5.81 19.62
C LYS A 303 -8.63 -6.37 19.72
N THR A 304 -9.50 -5.76 20.54
CA THR A 304 -10.91 -6.16 20.65
C THR A 304 -11.80 -5.49 19.60
N GLY A 305 -11.26 -4.51 18.86
CA GLY A 305 -11.98 -3.66 17.91
C GLY A 305 -12.56 -2.40 18.53
N LYS A 306 -12.22 -2.08 19.79
CA LYS A 306 -12.62 -0.80 20.41
C LYS A 306 -11.88 0.35 19.77
N PHE A 307 -12.62 1.32 19.23
CA PHE A 307 -12.08 2.54 18.64
C PHE A 307 -11.35 3.41 19.67
N ILE A 308 -10.19 3.93 19.28
CA ILE A 308 -9.35 4.79 20.10
C ILE A 308 -9.29 6.20 19.52
N LYS A 309 -8.83 6.33 18.26
CA LYS A 309 -8.72 7.61 17.56
C LYS A 309 -8.66 7.43 16.05
N GLU A 310 -8.81 8.53 15.31
CA GLU A 310 -8.58 8.57 13.88
C GLU A 310 -7.66 9.73 13.49
N VAL A 311 -7.00 9.60 12.37
CA VAL A 311 -6.14 10.62 11.79
C VAL A 311 -6.37 10.68 10.30
N PHE A 312 -6.59 11.88 9.80
CA PHE A 312 -6.78 12.16 8.37
C PHE A 312 -5.45 12.54 7.73
N VAL A 313 -5.26 12.08 6.50
CA VAL A 313 -4.01 12.27 5.72
C VAL A 313 -4.37 12.78 4.34
N GLU A 314 -3.94 14.01 4.01
CA GLU A 314 -4.15 14.63 2.68
C GLU A 314 -5.61 14.54 2.19
N THR A 315 -6.52 15.04 2.98
CA THR A 315 -7.99 14.92 2.82
C THR A 315 -8.56 15.46 1.51
N ASN A 316 -7.75 16.07 0.67
CA ASN A 316 -8.13 16.50 -0.67
C ASN A 316 -7.74 15.47 -1.75
N THR A 317 -7.23 14.30 -1.34
CA THR A 317 -6.91 13.23 -2.27
C THR A 317 -8.19 12.55 -2.74
N LEU A 318 -8.37 12.47 -4.04
CA LEU A 318 -9.53 11.82 -4.67
C LEU A 318 -9.13 10.45 -5.25
N ALA A 319 -10.04 9.86 -6.02
CA ALA A 319 -9.87 8.55 -6.65
C ALA A 319 -9.65 7.44 -5.62
N ASP A 320 -8.44 6.90 -5.54
CA ASP A 320 -8.12 5.77 -4.67
C ASP A 320 -7.73 6.17 -3.24
N GLY A 321 -7.67 7.48 -2.93
CA GLY A 321 -7.32 8.00 -1.61
C GLY A 321 -5.82 7.93 -1.28
N SER A 322 -5.43 8.47 -0.11
CA SER A 322 -4.03 8.67 0.29
C SER A 322 -3.46 7.53 1.14
N VAL A 323 -4.28 6.77 1.87
CA VAL A 323 -3.81 5.82 2.89
C VAL A 323 -3.81 4.40 2.35
N TRP A 324 -2.73 4.02 1.64
CA TRP A 324 -2.72 2.71 0.97
C TRP A 324 -2.22 1.59 1.87
N ASP A 325 -1.06 1.74 2.47
CA ASP A 325 -0.48 0.71 3.34
C ASP A 325 0.44 1.35 4.38
N ILE A 326 0.70 0.64 5.48
CA ILE A 326 1.59 1.12 6.53
C ILE A 326 2.55 0.03 6.98
N ALA A 327 3.71 0.48 7.48
CA ALA A 327 4.67 -0.36 8.20
C ALA A 327 5.25 0.43 9.38
N PHE A 328 5.77 -0.29 10.39
CA PHE A 328 6.37 0.33 11.57
C PHE A 328 7.89 0.26 11.54
N SER A 329 8.55 1.23 12.19
CA SER A 329 9.98 1.15 12.46
C SER A 329 10.31 -0.04 13.37
N LYS A 330 11.56 -0.53 13.31
CA LYS A 330 11.97 -1.76 14.02
C LYS A 330 12.53 -1.52 15.41
N ASP A 331 12.58 -0.26 15.88
CA ASP A 331 12.87 0.01 17.30
C ASP A 331 11.75 -0.57 18.20
N ALA A 332 12.09 -0.88 19.45
CA ALA A 332 11.17 -1.58 20.36
C ALA A 332 9.84 -0.82 20.58
N ALA A 333 9.87 0.52 20.54
CA ALA A 333 8.70 1.38 20.68
C ALA A 333 7.94 1.55 19.37
N GLN A 334 8.52 1.12 18.24
CA GLN A 334 7.98 1.41 16.90
C GLN A 334 7.64 2.90 16.77
N LYS A 335 8.64 3.74 17.05
CA LYS A 335 8.48 5.19 17.17
C LYS A 335 7.93 5.81 15.88
N TYR A 336 8.29 5.25 14.73
CA TYR A 336 7.88 5.78 13.44
C TYR A 336 6.91 4.83 12.72
N LEU A 337 5.97 5.44 12.01
CA LEU A 337 5.08 4.78 11.08
C LEU A 337 5.40 5.28 9.66
N TYR A 338 5.56 4.36 8.75
CA TYR A 338 5.74 4.61 7.32
C TYR A 338 4.45 4.32 6.58
N MET A 339 4.04 5.20 5.68
CA MET A 339 2.79 5.08 4.94
C MET A 339 3.04 5.21 3.44
N ALA A 340 2.59 4.22 2.67
CA ALA A 340 2.51 4.33 1.23
C ALA A 340 1.28 5.18 0.85
N ASP A 341 1.51 6.24 0.10
CA ASP A 341 0.48 7.11 -0.45
C ASP A 341 0.52 7.01 -1.98
N GLY A 342 -0.29 6.09 -2.50
CA GLY A 342 -0.20 5.69 -3.91
C GLY A 342 -0.76 6.69 -4.90
N VAL A 343 -1.64 7.60 -4.51
CA VAL A 343 -2.14 8.66 -5.39
C VAL A 343 -1.17 9.85 -5.44
N ASN A 344 -0.57 10.19 -4.30
CA ASN A 344 0.37 11.32 -4.22
C ASN A 344 1.83 10.90 -4.46
N GLU A 345 2.09 9.61 -4.69
CA GLU A 345 3.40 9.02 -5.00
C GLU A 345 4.48 9.32 -3.95
N HIS A 346 4.10 9.12 -2.66
CA HIS A 346 4.98 9.36 -1.53
C HIS A 346 5.06 8.17 -0.58
N VAL A 347 6.20 8.03 0.10
CA VAL A 347 6.30 7.36 1.38
C VAL A 347 6.34 8.44 2.46
N ARG A 348 5.32 8.46 3.33
CA ARG A 348 5.18 9.42 4.42
C ARG A 348 5.74 8.83 5.71
N ILE A 349 6.40 9.64 6.51
CA ILE A 349 7.00 9.26 7.79
C ILE A 349 6.31 10.02 8.91
N PHE A 350 5.69 9.28 9.81
CA PHE A 350 4.96 9.83 10.96
C PHE A 350 5.69 9.51 12.26
N ASP A 351 5.61 10.41 13.24
CA ASP A 351 5.72 10.02 14.65
C ASP A 351 4.46 9.20 14.99
N ARG A 352 4.64 7.93 15.37
CA ARG A 352 3.52 7.00 15.54
C ARG A 352 2.61 7.37 16.72
N ALA A 353 3.18 7.87 17.81
CA ALA A 353 2.41 8.19 19.02
C ALA A 353 1.44 9.35 18.79
N SER A 354 1.93 10.43 18.19
CA SER A 354 1.11 11.61 17.86
C SER A 354 0.35 11.46 16.55
N MET A 355 0.82 10.61 15.65
CA MET A 355 0.39 10.53 14.24
C MET A 355 0.62 11.85 13.49
N THR A 356 1.65 12.59 13.88
CA THR A 356 2.08 13.78 13.15
C THR A 356 3.02 13.38 12.02
N GLU A 357 2.75 13.82 10.81
CA GLU A 357 3.67 13.65 9.69
C GLU A 357 4.91 14.50 9.90
N LEU A 358 6.07 13.85 9.94
CA LEU A 358 7.37 14.49 10.13
C LEU A 358 7.94 14.96 8.79
N THR A 359 7.87 14.08 7.80
CA THR A 359 8.42 14.30 6.47
C THR A 359 7.93 13.20 5.51
N ASN A 360 8.21 13.35 4.24
CA ASN A 360 7.98 12.33 3.22
C ASN A 360 9.07 12.35 2.14
N PHE A 361 9.15 11.28 1.34
CA PHE A 361 10.03 11.18 0.19
C PHE A 361 9.32 10.52 -1.00
N GLY A 362 9.93 10.66 -2.18
CA GLY A 362 9.39 10.19 -3.45
C GLY A 362 8.52 11.23 -4.13
N TYR A 363 8.26 11.03 -5.40
CA TYR A 363 7.28 11.70 -6.25
C TYR A 363 7.10 10.92 -7.55
N GLY A 364 6.15 11.28 -8.40
CA GLY A 364 5.82 10.54 -9.62
C GLY A 364 6.98 10.39 -10.59
N GLY A 365 7.27 9.17 -11.05
CA GLY A 365 8.31 8.89 -12.05
C GLY A 365 8.79 7.44 -12.06
N ARG A 366 9.65 7.12 -13.04
CA ARG A 366 10.15 5.76 -13.29
C ARG A 366 11.55 5.50 -12.77
N GLN A 367 12.29 6.53 -12.36
CA GLN A 367 13.65 6.36 -11.84
C GLN A 367 13.60 5.77 -10.42
N PRO A 368 14.66 5.08 -9.96
CA PRO A 368 14.73 4.61 -8.59
C PRO A 368 14.48 5.74 -7.60
N GLY A 369 13.69 5.46 -6.55
CA GLY A 369 13.28 6.46 -5.56
C GLY A 369 12.08 7.33 -5.96
N MET A 370 11.60 7.24 -7.20
CA MET A 370 10.31 7.77 -7.65
C MET A 370 9.28 6.66 -7.67
N PHE A 371 7.99 6.97 -7.78
CA PHE A 371 6.89 6.00 -7.74
C PHE A 371 5.90 6.19 -8.89
N LEU A 372 5.24 5.09 -9.27
CA LEU A 372 4.05 5.06 -10.10
C LEU A 372 3.07 4.04 -9.51
N GLY A 373 2.22 4.53 -8.61
CA GLY A 373 1.27 3.71 -7.87
C GLY A 373 1.94 2.89 -6.76
N VAL A 374 2.71 3.56 -5.87
CA VAL A 374 3.26 2.89 -4.68
C VAL A 374 2.11 2.26 -3.89
N HIS A 375 2.21 0.94 -3.62
CA HIS A 375 1.07 0.17 -3.14
C HIS A 375 1.25 -0.41 -1.74
N SER A 376 2.17 -1.35 -1.57
CA SER A 376 2.46 -1.96 -0.27
C SER A 376 3.83 -1.55 0.23
N ILE A 377 3.98 -1.58 1.56
CA ILE A 377 5.21 -1.20 2.25
C ILE A 377 5.50 -2.19 3.37
N ALA A 378 6.78 -2.58 3.52
CA ALA A 378 7.25 -3.43 4.61
C ALA A 378 8.65 -3.01 5.06
N THR A 379 9.05 -3.46 6.26
CA THR A 379 10.38 -3.19 6.82
C THR A 379 11.07 -4.48 7.22
N ASP A 380 12.41 -4.56 6.99
CA ASP A 380 13.25 -5.67 7.48
C ASP A 380 13.80 -5.40 8.89
N SER A 381 14.53 -6.37 9.45
CA SER A 381 15.11 -6.27 10.82
C SER A 381 16.11 -5.13 10.97
N LYS A 382 16.72 -4.65 9.87
CA LYS A 382 17.68 -3.55 9.84
C LYS A 382 17.01 -2.17 9.68
N GLY A 383 15.68 -2.15 9.52
CA GLY A 383 14.90 -0.93 9.32
C GLY A 383 14.87 -0.43 7.88
N ASN A 384 15.34 -1.21 6.91
CA ASN A 384 15.18 -0.87 5.50
C ASN A 384 13.70 -0.95 5.13
N ILE A 385 13.28 -0.09 4.19
CA ILE A 385 11.93 -0.10 3.64
C ILE A 385 11.94 -0.80 2.28
N TYR A 386 10.91 -1.60 2.03
CA TYR A 386 10.60 -2.17 0.73
C TYR A 386 9.22 -1.70 0.30
N THR A 387 9.07 -1.41 -1.00
CA THR A 387 7.80 -0.98 -1.59
C THR A 387 7.48 -1.77 -2.85
N THR A 388 6.19 -1.95 -3.10
CA THR A 388 5.65 -2.44 -4.38
C THR A 388 4.98 -1.31 -5.14
N GLU A 389 4.86 -1.46 -6.45
CA GLU A 389 4.13 -0.53 -7.31
C GLU A 389 3.13 -1.26 -8.18
N THR A 390 1.89 -0.82 -8.12
CA THR A 390 0.79 -1.29 -8.96
C THR A 390 0.70 -0.50 -10.28
N TYR A 391 -0.37 -0.70 -11.03
CA TYR A 391 -0.65 -0.02 -12.30
C TYR A 391 0.55 -0.08 -13.27
N THR A 392 1.12 1.05 -13.63
CA THR A 392 2.22 1.16 -14.58
C THR A 392 3.61 1.06 -13.94
N GLY A 393 3.70 1.08 -12.61
CA GLY A 393 4.97 0.96 -11.89
C GLY A 393 5.58 -0.43 -12.02
N LYS A 394 4.83 -1.48 -11.70
CA LYS A 394 5.18 -2.90 -11.90
C LYS A 394 6.58 -3.27 -11.40
N ARG A 395 6.96 -2.79 -10.22
CA ARG A 395 8.30 -3.02 -9.67
C ARG A 395 8.33 -3.10 -8.15
N LEU A 396 9.49 -3.52 -7.66
CA LEU A 396 9.88 -3.48 -6.27
C LEU A 396 10.99 -2.46 -6.10
N GLN A 397 11.02 -1.79 -4.94
CA GLN A 397 12.15 -0.95 -4.56
C GLN A 397 12.55 -1.23 -3.11
N LYS A 398 13.85 -1.07 -2.84
CA LYS A 398 14.45 -1.09 -1.50
C LYS A 398 15.00 0.29 -1.17
N PHE A 399 14.78 0.71 0.07
CA PHE A 399 15.33 1.94 0.62
C PHE A 399 16.15 1.60 1.85
N ASN A 400 17.46 1.77 1.75
CA ASN A 400 18.39 1.47 2.83
C ASN A 400 18.25 2.51 3.95
N PHE A 401 18.05 2.06 5.18
CA PHE A 401 17.99 2.90 6.36
C PHE A 401 19.38 3.49 6.67
N LYS A 402 19.45 4.80 6.84
CA LYS A 402 20.70 5.56 7.05
C LYS A 402 20.77 6.20 8.45
N GLY A 403 19.96 5.70 9.37
CA GLY A 403 19.88 6.26 10.72
C GLY A 403 18.82 7.34 10.88
N ILE A 404 18.86 8.00 12.03
CA ILE A 404 17.97 9.11 12.38
C ILE A 404 18.72 10.42 12.17
N GLY A 405 18.08 11.40 11.60
CA GLY A 405 18.67 12.70 11.36
C GLY A 405 17.64 13.83 11.32
N PRO A 406 18.10 15.10 11.29
CA PRO A 406 17.22 16.25 11.30
C PRO A 406 16.35 16.30 10.05
N VAL A 407 15.10 16.69 10.23
CA VAL A 407 14.18 16.99 9.12
C VAL A 407 14.55 18.35 8.53
N THR A 408 14.97 18.34 7.26
CA THR A 408 15.35 19.57 6.55
C THR A 408 14.25 20.09 5.62
N ALA A 409 13.28 19.26 5.30
CA ALA A 409 12.11 19.61 4.49
C ALA A 409 10.94 18.66 4.76
N LYS A 410 9.71 19.14 4.61
CA LYS A 410 8.51 18.29 4.65
C LYS A 410 8.52 17.29 3.48
N LYS A 411 8.91 17.73 2.30
CA LYS A 411 9.07 16.89 1.10
C LYS A 411 10.57 16.80 0.74
N GLN A 412 11.15 15.61 0.95
CA GLN A 412 12.59 15.40 0.73
C GLN A 412 12.97 15.13 -0.73
N GLY A 413 11.98 14.89 -1.61
CA GLY A 413 12.24 14.49 -2.99
C GLY A 413 12.72 13.04 -3.08
N VAL A 414 13.56 12.72 -4.06
CA VAL A 414 14.10 11.38 -4.29
C VAL A 414 15.28 11.11 -3.36
N PRO A 415 15.26 10.02 -2.57
CA PRO A 415 16.35 9.69 -1.65
C PRO A 415 17.51 8.97 -2.38
N TRP A 416 18.23 9.69 -3.23
CA TRP A 416 19.40 9.17 -3.96
C TRP A 416 20.56 8.88 -3.01
N PRO A 417 21.38 7.84 -3.32
CA PRO A 417 22.62 7.60 -2.62
C PRO A 417 23.55 8.81 -2.70
N THR A 418 24.01 9.29 -1.55
CA THR A 418 24.93 10.44 -1.47
C THR A 418 26.39 10.06 -1.63
N SER A 419 26.71 8.78 -1.67
CA SER A 419 28.07 8.21 -1.69
C SER A 419 28.49 7.68 -3.06
N ALA A 420 28.31 8.49 -4.11
CA ALA A 420 29.08 8.33 -5.35
C ALA A 420 30.01 9.56 -5.49
N LYS A 421 31.01 9.64 -4.61
CA LYS A 421 32.19 10.50 -4.79
C LYS A 421 33.43 9.63 -4.82
#